data_b17aa7ecbcfd3b900e757108f9734925
#
_entry.id   b17aa7ecbcfd3b900e757108f9734925
#
_cell.length_a   1.000
_cell.length_b   1.000
_cell.length_c   1.000
_cell.angle_alpha   90.00
_cell.angle_beta   90.00
_cell.angle_gamma   90.00
#
_symmetry.space_group_name_H-M   'P 1'
#
loop_
_entity.id
_entity.type
_entity.pdbx_description
1 polymer ?
#
loop_
_entity_poly.entity_id
_entity_poly.type
_entity_poly.pdbx_seq_one_letter_code
_entity_poly.pdbx_strand_id
1 'polypeptide(L)'
;MENKLKIGIIGAGIQGVCSALFLQKKGYQVTLFDRDEPGNAASYGNAGHFSPYASVPLNRPDVVTDAPAMLLSSRGPLALKWNYVPKMIPWFLKFLLNCRKEKMMHTAKNMHQILNISLPAFDELFKDISLDGLVENKGVL
;
A
#
# COMPACT_ATOMS: atom_id res chain seq x y z
N MET A 1 38.85 -0.47 -12.03
CA MET A 1 37.41 -0.80 -12.18
C MET A 1 36.85 -0.93 -10.77
N GLU A 2 36.01 0.02 -10.33
CA GLU A 2 35.31 -0.13 -9.07
C GLU A 2 34.42 -1.36 -9.13
N ASN A 3 34.60 -2.25 -8.19
CA ASN A 3 33.81 -3.48 -8.09
C ASN A 3 32.40 -3.09 -7.59
N LYS A 4 31.51 -2.72 -8.53
CA LYS A 4 30.14 -2.32 -8.18
C LYS A 4 29.45 -3.49 -7.49
N LEU A 5 28.88 -3.23 -6.32
CA LEU A 5 28.11 -4.21 -5.57
C LEU A 5 26.97 -4.75 -6.44
N LYS A 6 26.86 -6.07 -6.52
CA LYS A 6 25.80 -6.76 -7.24
C LYS A 6 24.65 -7.06 -6.29
N ILE A 7 23.43 -6.67 -6.65
CA ILE A 7 22.23 -6.83 -5.82
C ILE A 7 21.21 -7.66 -6.60
N GLY A 8 20.75 -8.75 -5.98
CA GLY A 8 19.63 -9.54 -6.47
C GLY A 8 18.33 -9.14 -5.75
N ILE A 9 17.25 -8.92 -6.47
CA ILE A 9 15.92 -8.65 -5.92
C ILE A 9 15.00 -9.78 -6.35
N ILE A 10 14.31 -10.39 -5.40
CA ILE A 10 13.33 -11.44 -5.66
C ILE A 10 11.94 -10.79 -5.71
N GLY A 11 11.28 -10.93 -6.85
CA GLY A 11 10.00 -10.33 -7.17
C GLY A 11 10.12 -9.12 -8.10
N ALA A 12 9.52 -9.20 -9.28
CA ALA A 12 9.46 -8.14 -10.29
C ALA A 12 8.07 -7.47 -10.36
N GLY A 13 7.35 -7.42 -9.25
CA GLY A 13 6.18 -6.54 -9.08
C GLY A 13 6.59 -5.09 -8.90
N ILE A 14 5.63 -4.18 -8.71
CA ILE A 14 5.88 -2.73 -8.62
C ILE A 14 6.95 -2.37 -7.58
N GLN A 15 6.95 -3.01 -6.43
CA GLN A 15 7.94 -2.75 -5.37
C GLN A 15 9.36 -3.18 -5.77
N GLY A 16 9.49 -4.37 -6.37
CA GLY A 16 10.79 -4.87 -6.84
C GLY A 16 11.38 -4.01 -7.95
N VAL A 17 10.55 -3.64 -8.93
CA VAL A 17 10.96 -2.78 -10.06
C VAL A 17 11.38 -1.39 -9.57
N CYS A 18 10.56 -0.72 -8.73
CA CYS A 18 10.91 0.59 -8.17
C CYS A 18 12.20 0.53 -7.35
N SER A 19 12.37 -0.49 -6.51
CA SER A 19 13.60 -0.69 -5.72
C SER A 19 14.81 -0.88 -6.62
N ALA A 20 14.68 -1.68 -7.69
CA ALA A 20 15.75 -1.90 -8.66
C ALA A 20 16.18 -0.61 -9.34
N LEU A 21 15.21 0.19 -9.81
CA LEU A 21 15.48 1.47 -10.46
C LEU A 21 16.22 2.46 -9.53
N PHE A 22 15.78 2.58 -8.28
CA PHE A 22 16.49 3.42 -7.30
C PHE A 22 17.91 2.94 -7.02
N LEU A 23 18.13 1.64 -6.91
CA LEU A 23 19.45 1.07 -6.71
C LEU A 23 20.35 1.26 -7.93
N GLN A 24 19.80 1.13 -9.14
CA GLN A 24 20.53 1.42 -10.38
C GLN A 24 20.91 2.90 -10.49
N LYS A 25 20.01 3.82 -10.15
CA LYS A 25 20.33 5.27 -10.08
C LYS A 25 21.45 5.57 -9.08
N LYS A 26 21.59 4.77 -8.01
CA LYS A 26 22.71 4.84 -7.06
C LYS A 26 23.98 4.14 -7.54
N GLY A 27 24.00 3.58 -8.74
CA GLY A 27 25.17 2.97 -9.37
C GLY A 27 25.39 1.50 -9.06
N TYR A 28 24.46 0.82 -8.37
CA TYR A 28 24.53 -0.62 -8.14
C TYR A 28 24.21 -1.41 -9.42
N GLN A 29 24.78 -2.62 -9.54
CA GLN A 29 24.38 -3.58 -10.56
C GLN A 29 23.24 -4.42 -10.00
N VAL A 30 22.02 -4.30 -10.56
CA VAL A 30 20.82 -4.95 -10.02
C VAL A 30 20.32 -6.00 -11.00
N THR A 31 19.94 -7.17 -10.46
CA THR A 31 19.27 -8.25 -11.18
C THR A 31 17.93 -8.55 -10.50
N LEU A 32 16.85 -8.54 -11.27
CA LEU A 32 15.52 -8.97 -10.81
C LEU A 32 15.33 -10.45 -11.11
N PHE A 33 14.80 -11.19 -10.14
CA PHE A 33 14.40 -12.58 -10.27
C PHE A 33 12.90 -12.70 -10.04
N ASP A 34 12.18 -13.21 -11.02
CA ASP A 34 10.76 -13.54 -10.89
C ASP A 34 10.48 -14.87 -11.60
N ARG A 35 9.40 -15.54 -11.25
CA ARG A 35 8.92 -16.75 -11.94
C ARG A 35 8.17 -16.42 -13.22
N ASP A 36 7.63 -15.19 -13.32
CA ASP A 36 6.83 -14.70 -14.44
C ASP A 36 7.43 -13.40 -15.00
N GLU A 37 6.85 -12.88 -16.06
CA GLU A 37 7.24 -11.58 -16.61
C GLU A 37 6.96 -10.43 -15.61
N PRO A 38 7.77 -9.36 -15.62
CA PRO A 38 7.60 -8.25 -14.69
C PRO A 38 6.18 -7.67 -14.70
N GLY A 39 5.62 -7.49 -13.52
CA GLY A 39 4.28 -6.92 -13.33
C GLY A 39 3.12 -7.90 -13.48
N ASN A 40 3.33 -9.11 -13.95
CA ASN A 40 2.26 -10.08 -14.27
C ASN A 40 1.63 -10.81 -13.08
N ALA A 41 2.04 -10.48 -11.84
CA ALA A 41 1.47 -11.05 -10.62
C ALA A 41 0.50 -10.07 -9.94
N ALA A 42 0.63 -9.87 -8.63
CA ALA A 42 -0.26 -9.02 -7.81
C ALA A 42 -0.30 -7.53 -8.22
N SER A 43 0.69 -7.05 -8.97
CA SER A 43 0.71 -5.68 -9.52
C SER A 43 -0.18 -5.51 -10.74
N TYR A 44 -0.53 -6.60 -11.43
CA TYR A 44 -1.40 -6.57 -12.59
C TYR A 44 -2.85 -6.30 -12.19
N GLY A 45 -3.53 -5.40 -12.89
CA GLY A 45 -4.94 -5.11 -12.67
C GLY A 45 -5.25 -4.37 -11.35
N ASN A 46 -4.25 -3.78 -10.68
CA ASN A 46 -4.50 -2.90 -9.55
C ASN A 46 -5.23 -1.62 -9.99
N ALA A 47 -5.79 -0.87 -9.04
CA ALA A 47 -6.56 0.34 -9.32
C ALA A 47 -5.72 1.53 -9.83
N GLY A 48 -4.40 1.44 -9.81
CA GLY A 48 -3.49 2.48 -10.30
C GLY A 48 -3.51 3.78 -9.48
N HIS A 49 -4.02 3.75 -8.25
CA HIS A 49 -4.14 4.95 -7.43
C HIS A 49 -2.90 5.20 -6.58
N PHE A 50 -2.35 6.42 -6.67
CA PHE A 50 -1.37 6.93 -5.73
C PHE A 50 -2.09 7.71 -4.63
N SER A 51 -2.13 7.14 -3.41
CA SER A 51 -2.90 7.70 -2.28
C SER A 51 -2.00 8.03 -1.09
N PRO A 52 -1.18 9.09 -1.15
CA PRO A 52 -0.27 9.45 -0.06
C PRO A 52 -1.00 9.91 1.22
N TYR A 53 -2.28 10.29 1.09
CA TYR A 53 -3.13 10.71 2.21
C TYR A 53 -3.87 9.53 2.87
N ALA A 54 -3.76 8.31 2.38
CA ALA A 54 -4.36 7.12 3.00
C ALA A 54 -3.62 6.68 4.28
N SER A 55 -3.26 7.65 5.13
CA SER A 55 -2.51 7.42 6.36
C SER A 55 -3.41 7.08 7.56
N VAL A 56 -4.72 7.39 7.48
CA VAL A 56 -5.64 7.12 8.57
C VAL A 56 -6.07 5.66 8.53
N PRO A 57 -5.75 4.87 9.58
CA PRO A 57 -6.07 3.45 9.59
C PRO A 57 -7.57 3.20 9.81
N LEU A 58 -8.04 2.00 9.45
CA LEU A 58 -9.44 1.60 9.60
C LEU A 58 -9.91 1.48 11.07
N ASN A 59 -8.99 1.28 12.00
CA ASN A 59 -9.29 1.16 13.43
C ASN A 59 -9.56 2.52 14.10
N ARG A 60 -10.45 3.30 13.52
CA ARG A 60 -10.92 4.57 14.08
C ARG A 60 -12.00 4.32 15.13
N PRO A 61 -12.13 5.21 16.14
CA PRO A 61 -13.19 5.08 17.16
C PRO A 61 -14.62 5.07 16.60
N ASP A 62 -14.88 5.86 15.57
CA ASP A 62 -16.18 5.96 14.86
C ASP A 62 -16.58 4.65 14.15
N VAL A 63 -15.62 3.84 13.70
CA VAL A 63 -15.93 2.53 13.10
C VAL A 63 -16.64 1.61 14.09
N VAL A 64 -16.34 1.71 15.38
CA VAL A 64 -16.99 0.88 16.41
C VAL A 64 -18.48 1.22 16.53
N THR A 65 -18.85 2.49 16.41
CA THR A 65 -20.24 2.97 16.46
C THR A 65 -20.99 2.73 15.14
N ASP A 66 -20.31 2.82 14.03
CA ASP A 66 -20.89 2.73 12.69
C ASP A 66 -21.00 1.29 12.16
N ALA A 67 -20.15 0.38 12.65
CA ALA A 67 -20.12 -1.01 12.19
C ALA A 67 -21.48 -1.74 12.29
N PRO A 68 -22.29 -1.59 13.35
CA PRO A 68 -23.62 -2.22 13.39
C PRO A 68 -24.54 -1.75 12.25
N ALA A 69 -24.56 -0.45 11.95
CA ALA A 69 -25.36 0.11 10.87
C ALA A 69 -24.86 -0.38 9.50
N MET A 70 -23.54 -0.48 9.32
CA MET A 70 -22.93 -1.00 8.09
C MET A 70 -23.24 -2.48 7.87
N LEU A 71 -23.31 -3.29 8.94
CA LEU A 71 -23.64 -4.71 8.87
C LEU A 71 -25.12 -4.97 8.56
N LEU A 72 -26.02 -4.10 9.02
CA LEU A 72 -27.46 -4.20 8.79
C LEU A 72 -27.86 -3.71 7.41
N SER A 73 -27.00 -2.96 6.73
CA SER A 73 -27.27 -2.44 5.39
C SER A 73 -26.94 -3.48 4.32
N SER A 74 -27.90 -3.86 3.49
CA SER A 74 -27.69 -4.76 2.35
C SER A 74 -26.75 -4.20 1.27
N ARG A 75 -26.52 -2.89 1.28
CA ARG A 75 -25.58 -2.17 0.41
C ARG A 75 -24.35 -1.65 1.18
N GLY A 76 -24.19 -2.06 2.43
CA GLY A 76 -23.09 -1.63 3.27
C GLY A 76 -21.73 -2.16 2.78
N PRO A 77 -20.65 -1.44 3.09
CA PRO A 77 -19.30 -1.84 2.72
C PRO A 77 -18.79 -3.04 3.53
N LEU A 78 -19.50 -3.44 4.59
CA LEU A 78 -19.10 -4.50 5.50
C LEU A 78 -20.01 -5.72 5.35
N ALA A 79 -19.44 -6.83 4.90
CA ALA A 79 -20.11 -8.12 4.81
C ALA A 79 -19.43 -9.14 5.71
N LEU A 80 -20.20 -9.82 6.55
CA LEU A 80 -19.72 -10.89 7.43
C LEU A 80 -20.23 -12.27 6.98
N LYS A 81 -19.31 -13.21 6.90
CA LYS A 81 -19.64 -14.61 6.76
C LYS A 81 -19.87 -15.20 8.15
N TRP A 82 -21.13 -15.32 8.56
CA TRP A 82 -21.55 -15.62 9.93
C TRP A 82 -20.92 -16.90 10.51
N ASN A 83 -20.74 -17.95 9.70
CA ASN A 83 -20.09 -19.19 10.12
C ASN A 83 -18.59 -19.03 10.42
N TYR A 84 -17.97 -17.90 10.00
CA TYR A 84 -16.56 -17.60 10.25
C TYR A 84 -16.34 -16.69 11.46
N VAL A 85 -17.39 -16.00 11.91
CA VAL A 85 -17.34 -15.03 13.03
C VAL A 85 -16.70 -15.61 14.29
N PRO A 86 -17.02 -16.86 14.75
CA PRO A 86 -16.37 -17.42 15.95
C PRO A 86 -14.85 -17.49 15.85
N LYS A 87 -14.32 -17.77 14.65
CA LYS A 87 -12.87 -17.82 14.39
C LYS A 87 -12.22 -16.45 14.39
N MET A 88 -13.00 -15.39 14.14
CA MET A 88 -12.54 -14.00 14.10
C MET A 88 -12.58 -13.31 15.47
N ILE A 89 -13.24 -13.88 16.48
CA ILE A 89 -13.38 -13.25 17.79
C ILE A 89 -12.04 -12.75 18.36
N PRO A 90 -10.94 -13.50 18.40
CA PRO A 90 -9.67 -13.03 18.94
C PRO A 90 -9.12 -11.82 18.18
N TRP A 91 -9.33 -11.78 16.87
CA TRP A 91 -8.94 -10.65 16.03
C TRP A 91 -9.83 -9.42 16.32
N PHE A 92 -11.15 -9.61 16.42
CA PHE A 92 -12.09 -8.51 16.76
C PHE A 92 -11.76 -7.87 18.10
N LEU A 93 -11.47 -8.66 19.11
CA LEU A 93 -11.08 -8.12 20.42
C LEU A 93 -9.82 -7.26 20.32
N LYS A 94 -8.80 -7.73 19.60
CA LYS A 94 -7.58 -6.94 19.36
C LYS A 94 -7.87 -5.68 18.54
N PHE A 95 -8.72 -5.77 17.53
CA PHE A 95 -9.13 -4.63 16.72
C PHE A 95 -9.81 -3.56 17.56
N LEU A 96 -10.82 -3.93 18.38
CA LEU A 96 -11.52 -3.02 19.30
C LEU A 96 -10.57 -2.34 20.29
N LEU A 97 -9.64 -3.09 20.87
CA LEU A 97 -8.62 -2.54 21.77
C LEU A 97 -7.70 -1.52 21.08
N ASN A 98 -7.57 -1.60 19.78
CA ASN A 98 -6.77 -0.68 18.97
C ASN A 98 -7.59 0.48 18.36
N CYS A 99 -8.93 0.49 18.49
CA CYS A 99 -9.79 1.59 18.04
C CYS A 99 -9.75 2.81 19.00
N ARG A 100 -8.71 2.97 19.80
CA ARG A 100 -8.52 4.13 20.66
C ARG A 100 -7.88 5.27 19.88
N LYS A 101 -8.34 6.49 20.09
CA LYS A 101 -7.86 7.70 19.40
C LYS A 101 -6.34 7.84 19.43
N GLU A 102 -5.72 7.58 20.57
CA GLU A 102 -4.27 7.68 20.73
C GLU A 102 -3.52 6.69 19.83
N LYS A 103 -3.97 5.42 19.80
CA LYS A 103 -3.36 4.39 18.93
C LYS A 103 -3.59 4.68 17.46
N MET A 104 -4.79 5.12 17.09
CA MET A 104 -5.10 5.54 15.74
C MET A 104 -4.18 6.69 15.31
N MET A 105 -4.06 7.75 16.12
CA MET A 105 -3.20 8.90 15.82
C MET A 105 -1.72 8.53 15.73
N HIS A 106 -1.25 7.64 16.60
CA HIS A 106 0.12 7.14 16.53
C HIS A 106 0.37 6.40 15.20
N THR A 107 -0.53 5.51 14.81
CA THR A 107 -0.44 4.78 13.54
C THR A 107 -0.52 5.72 12.34
N ALA A 108 -1.48 6.65 12.36
CA ALA A 108 -1.66 7.63 11.28
C ALA A 108 -0.41 8.51 11.09
N LYS A 109 0.21 8.98 12.17
CA LYS A 109 1.44 9.77 12.13
C LYS A 109 2.60 8.99 11.49
N ASN A 110 2.81 7.75 11.90
CA ASN A 110 3.89 6.92 11.37
C ASN A 110 3.64 6.55 9.90
N MET A 111 2.40 6.20 9.55
CA MET A 111 2.02 5.95 8.15
C MET A 111 2.20 7.19 7.28
N HIS A 112 1.81 8.36 7.78
CA HIS A 112 1.98 9.62 7.04
C HIS A 112 3.45 9.91 6.72
N GLN A 113 4.36 9.66 7.65
CA GLN A 113 5.80 9.86 7.41
C GLN A 113 6.32 9.01 6.25
N ILE A 114 5.83 7.77 6.11
CA ILE A 114 6.22 6.88 5.01
C ILE A 114 5.53 7.27 3.71
N LEU A 115 4.22 7.53 3.76
CA LEU A 115 3.43 7.83 2.56
C LEU A 115 3.77 9.20 1.96
N ASN A 116 4.14 10.17 2.79
CA ASN A 116 4.47 11.54 2.34
C ASN A 116 5.69 11.59 1.41
N ILE A 117 6.59 10.61 1.50
CA ILE A 117 7.75 10.53 0.60
C ILE A 117 7.45 9.79 -0.70
N SER A 118 6.30 9.14 -0.83
CA SER A 118 5.98 8.27 -1.98
C SER A 118 5.84 9.04 -3.29
N LEU A 119 5.08 10.14 -3.33
CA LEU A 119 4.92 10.93 -4.56
C LEU A 119 6.24 11.54 -5.03
N PRO A 120 7.02 12.27 -4.19
CA PRO A 120 8.35 12.73 -4.60
C PRO A 120 9.28 11.63 -5.10
N ALA A 121 9.17 10.42 -4.51
CA ALA A 121 9.95 9.28 -4.96
C ALA A 121 9.51 8.79 -6.35
N PHE A 122 8.21 8.75 -6.63
CA PHE A 122 7.71 8.43 -7.97
C PHE A 122 8.10 9.50 -9.00
N ASP A 123 7.97 10.78 -8.66
CA ASP A 123 8.41 11.88 -9.53
C ASP A 123 9.89 11.74 -9.90
N GLU A 124 10.74 11.34 -8.95
CA GLU A 124 12.15 11.09 -9.19
C GLU A 124 12.40 9.89 -10.12
N LEU A 125 11.62 8.81 -10.01
CA LEU A 125 11.73 7.66 -10.89
C LEU A 125 11.28 7.98 -12.31
N PHE A 126 10.25 8.80 -12.45
CA PHE A 126 9.60 9.06 -13.74
C PHE A 126 10.18 10.25 -14.50
N LYS A 127 11.14 10.98 -13.93
CA LYS A 127 11.77 12.13 -14.62
C LYS A 127 12.25 11.81 -16.04
N ASP A 128 12.74 10.60 -16.25
CA ASP A 128 13.35 10.18 -17.50
C ASP A 128 12.40 9.35 -18.39
N ILE A 129 11.12 9.25 -18.01
CA ILE A 129 10.12 8.42 -18.69
C ILE A 129 8.91 9.30 -19.02
N SER A 130 8.46 9.27 -20.28
CA SER A 130 7.18 9.89 -20.64
C SER A 130 6.03 9.06 -20.07
N LEU A 131 5.18 9.71 -19.29
CA LEU A 131 3.97 9.14 -18.70
C LEU A 131 2.70 9.67 -19.36
N ASP A 132 2.82 10.29 -20.55
CA ASP A 132 1.71 10.92 -21.24
C ASP A 132 0.57 9.92 -21.48
N GLY A 133 -0.61 10.24 -20.99
CA GLY A 133 -1.79 9.38 -21.05
C GLY A 133 -1.81 8.18 -20.12
N LEU A 134 -0.75 7.94 -19.32
CA LEU A 134 -0.68 6.83 -18.36
C LEU A 134 -0.96 7.28 -16.92
N VAL A 135 -0.62 8.52 -16.59
CA VAL A 135 -0.81 9.08 -15.24
C VAL A 135 -1.55 10.41 -15.35
N GLU A 136 -2.60 10.56 -14.59
CA GLU A 136 -3.37 11.79 -14.47
C GLU A 136 -3.36 12.28 -13.02
N ASN A 137 -3.09 13.56 -12.82
CA ASN A 137 -3.12 14.19 -11.49
C ASN A 137 -4.42 14.97 -11.31
N LYS A 138 -5.54 14.24 -11.18
CA LYS A 138 -6.89 14.83 -11.04
C LYS A 138 -7.45 14.77 -9.62
N GLY A 139 -6.72 14.17 -8.70
CA GLY A 139 -7.21 13.85 -7.36
C GLY A 139 -8.18 12.67 -7.37
N VAL A 140 -8.62 12.27 -6.18
CA VAL A 140 -9.65 11.24 -5.96
C VAL A 140 -10.80 11.91 -5.20
N LEU A 141 -12.01 11.79 -5.73
CA LEU A 141 -13.25 12.25 -5.09
C LEU A 141 -13.70 11.28 -4.01
#